data_702afd8132db40fafac97506f40a93db
#
_entry.id   702afd8132db40fafac97506f40a93db
#
_cell.length_a   1.000
_cell.length_b   1.000
_cell.length_c   1.000
_cell.angle_alpha   90.00
_cell.angle_beta   90.00
_cell.angle_gamma   90.00
#
_symmetry.space_group_name_H-M   'P 1'
#
loop_
_entity.id
_entity.type
_entity.pdbx_description
1 polymer ?
#
loop_
_entity_poly.entity_id
_entity_poly.type
_entity_poly.pdbx_seq_one_letter_code
_entity_poly.pdbx_strand_id
1 'polypeptide(L)'
;MEKTYKQNEYVRYDYYTPKQTYETLDVHNVKIMKIECYGAGTKCGGGNGTAYGGYTYGTLYSDSKIKNLYIFIGNHPNERTGGYGWGTGGKSVYPEISKMMGYGGAGGTAVVTDPNDDKSVLMVAGGAGGGTDLAIAY
;
A
#
# COMPACT_ATOMS: atom_id res chain seq x y z
N MET A 1 -21.49 24.11 -9.00
CA MET A 1 -21.78 23.24 -10.17
C MET A 1 -21.35 21.82 -9.85
N GLU A 2 -22.26 20.92 -9.90
CA GLU A 2 -21.95 19.52 -9.67
C GLU A 2 -21.12 18.96 -10.83
N LYS A 3 -20.04 18.25 -10.50
CA LYS A 3 -19.28 17.51 -11.47
C LYS A 3 -20.05 16.25 -11.85
N THR A 4 -20.34 16.07 -13.13
CA THR A 4 -20.93 14.83 -13.62
C THR A 4 -19.82 13.85 -13.91
N TYR A 5 -19.84 12.71 -13.25
CA TYR A 5 -18.88 11.64 -13.49
C TYR A 5 -19.45 10.66 -14.50
N LYS A 6 -18.64 10.31 -15.48
CA LYS A 6 -18.99 9.26 -16.41
C LYS A 6 -18.98 7.93 -15.68
N GLN A 7 -19.93 7.07 -15.99
CA GLN A 7 -19.94 5.70 -15.52
C GLN A 7 -18.65 5.03 -15.98
N ASN A 8 -17.98 4.31 -15.08
CA ASN A 8 -16.70 3.60 -15.30
C ASN A 8 -15.46 4.51 -15.41
N GLU A 9 -15.55 5.78 -15.03
CA GLU A 9 -14.35 6.59 -14.86
C GLU A 9 -13.57 6.08 -13.65
N TYR A 10 -12.28 5.85 -13.81
CA TYR A 10 -11.42 5.41 -12.72
C TYR A 10 -10.04 6.03 -12.78
N VAL A 11 -9.37 6.08 -11.62
CA VAL A 11 -8.01 6.52 -11.46
C VAL A 11 -7.22 5.36 -10.82
N ARG A 12 -6.04 5.08 -11.34
CA ARG A 12 -5.16 4.05 -10.82
C ARG A 12 -3.85 4.65 -10.38
N TYR A 13 -3.40 4.27 -9.20
CA TYR A 13 -2.10 4.64 -8.66
C TYR A 13 -1.28 3.39 -8.44
N ASP A 14 -0.11 3.33 -9.04
CA ASP A 14 0.85 2.25 -8.88
C ASP A 14 2.10 2.75 -8.19
N TYR A 15 2.78 1.85 -7.48
CA TYR A 15 4.05 2.15 -6.87
C TYR A 15 5.15 2.36 -7.92
N TYR A 16 6.04 3.29 -7.64
CA TYR A 16 7.23 3.52 -8.45
C TYR A 16 8.35 4.31 -7.74
N THR A 17 8.20 4.70 -6.49
CA THR A 17 9.25 5.43 -5.78
C THR A 17 9.56 4.82 -4.42
N PRO A 18 10.84 4.81 -4.00
CA PRO A 18 11.22 4.28 -2.70
C PRO A 18 10.97 5.24 -1.53
N LYS A 19 10.39 6.40 -1.76
CA LYS A 19 10.13 7.39 -0.71
C LYS A 19 8.71 7.24 -0.17
N GLN A 20 8.58 7.44 1.13
CA GLN A 20 7.29 7.50 1.80
C GLN A 20 6.59 8.81 1.45
N THR A 21 5.83 8.78 0.40
CA THR A 21 5.03 9.90 -0.08
C THR A 21 3.60 9.46 -0.30
N TYR A 22 2.73 10.41 -0.50
CA TYR A 22 1.34 10.12 -0.84
C TYR A 22 0.94 10.89 -2.10
N GLU A 23 -0.05 10.35 -2.80
CA GLU A 23 -0.74 11.02 -3.88
C GLU A 23 -1.99 11.70 -3.36
N THR A 24 -2.36 12.82 -3.93
CA THR A 24 -3.58 13.56 -3.56
C THR A 24 -4.59 13.46 -4.68
N LEU A 25 -5.80 13.06 -4.35
CA LEU A 25 -6.92 12.98 -5.30
C LEU A 25 -8.02 13.92 -4.85
N ASP A 26 -8.37 14.87 -5.72
CA ASP A 26 -9.49 15.77 -5.48
C ASP A 26 -10.81 15.04 -5.72
N VAL A 27 -11.64 14.97 -4.70
CA VAL A 27 -12.93 14.26 -4.73
C VAL A 27 -14.08 15.15 -4.27
N HIS A 28 -13.90 16.46 -4.33
CA HIS A 28 -14.85 17.42 -3.73
C HIS A 28 -16.29 17.31 -4.23
N ASN A 29 -16.55 16.84 -5.42
CA ASN A 29 -17.90 16.64 -5.95
C ASN A 29 -18.25 15.18 -6.21
N VAL A 30 -17.44 14.25 -5.71
CA VAL A 30 -17.72 12.84 -5.89
C VAL A 30 -18.58 12.33 -4.73
N LYS A 31 -19.72 11.75 -5.05
CA LYS A 31 -20.68 11.26 -4.05
C LYS A 31 -20.46 9.80 -3.69
N ILE A 32 -20.07 8.99 -4.66
CA ILE A 32 -19.89 7.55 -4.48
C ILE A 32 -18.57 7.13 -5.16
N MET A 33 -17.74 6.42 -4.44
CA MET A 33 -16.48 5.89 -4.97
C MET A 33 -16.32 4.43 -4.59
N LYS A 34 -15.92 3.61 -5.54
CA LYS A 34 -15.40 2.28 -5.25
C LYS A 34 -13.89 2.37 -5.15
N ILE A 35 -13.35 1.84 -4.08
CA ILE A 35 -11.92 1.91 -3.78
C ILE A 35 -11.39 0.51 -3.62
N GLU A 36 -10.29 0.22 -4.27
CA GLU A 36 -9.54 -1.02 -4.12
C GLU A 36 -8.11 -0.71 -3.72
N CYS A 37 -7.62 -1.37 -2.68
CA CYS A 37 -6.25 -1.23 -2.20
C CYS A 37 -5.55 -2.56 -2.24
N TYR A 38 -4.32 -2.56 -2.74
CA TYR A 38 -3.42 -3.71 -2.72
C TYR A 38 -2.18 -3.35 -1.92
N GLY A 39 -1.90 -4.10 -0.88
CA GLY A 39 -0.63 -3.99 -0.18
C GLY A 39 0.50 -4.53 -1.03
N ALA A 40 1.71 -4.06 -0.78
CA ALA A 40 2.86 -4.49 -1.56
C ALA A 40 3.26 -5.94 -1.24
N GLY A 41 3.83 -6.61 -2.24
CA GLY A 41 4.37 -7.94 -2.09
C GLY A 41 5.85 -7.94 -1.71
N THR A 42 6.39 -9.11 -1.43
CA THR A 42 7.82 -9.31 -1.16
C THR A 42 8.31 -10.57 -1.85
N LYS A 43 9.63 -10.70 -1.97
CA LYS A 43 10.28 -11.90 -2.47
C LYS A 43 10.39 -12.95 -1.39
N CYS A 44 10.35 -14.21 -1.77
CA CYS A 44 10.59 -15.36 -0.89
C CYS A 44 11.04 -16.56 -1.73
N GLY A 45 11.55 -17.57 -1.09
CA GLY A 45 11.82 -18.86 -1.74
C GLY A 45 12.89 -18.80 -2.82
N GLY A 46 14.11 -18.43 -2.49
CA GLY A 46 15.23 -18.46 -3.43
C GLY A 46 15.15 -17.45 -4.56
N GLY A 47 14.39 -16.39 -4.36
CA GLY A 47 14.20 -15.34 -5.37
C GLY A 47 13.18 -15.62 -6.44
N ASN A 48 12.61 -16.81 -6.49
CA ASN A 48 11.58 -17.20 -7.46
C ASN A 48 10.17 -17.13 -6.90
N GLY A 49 10.02 -17.11 -5.59
CA GLY A 49 8.74 -16.98 -4.93
C GLY A 49 8.35 -15.52 -4.72
N THR A 50 7.06 -15.27 -4.69
CA THR A 50 6.50 -13.95 -4.37
C THR A 50 5.39 -14.13 -3.36
N ALA A 51 5.45 -13.38 -2.27
CA ALA A 51 4.32 -13.26 -1.35
C ALA A 51 3.56 -11.98 -1.71
N TYR A 52 2.25 -12.09 -1.72
CA TYR A 52 1.37 -10.97 -2.05
C TYR A 52 0.93 -10.26 -0.79
N GLY A 53 0.74 -8.95 -0.88
CA GLY A 53 0.10 -8.17 0.17
C GLY A 53 -1.40 -8.43 0.25
N GLY A 54 -2.04 -7.82 1.23
CA GLY A 54 -3.48 -7.90 1.38
C GLY A 54 -4.22 -7.14 0.29
N TYR A 55 -5.49 -7.45 0.16
CA TYR A 55 -6.42 -6.76 -0.72
C TYR A 55 -7.63 -6.32 0.07
N THR A 56 -8.00 -5.06 -0.08
CA THR A 56 -9.18 -4.49 0.58
C THR A 56 -9.96 -3.67 -0.44
N TYR A 57 -11.27 -3.78 -0.38
CA TYR A 57 -12.13 -3.00 -1.25
C TYR A 57 -13.37 -2.53 -0.49
N GLY A 58 -13.96 -1.47 -0.99
CA GLY A 58 -15.19 -0.96 -0.41
C GLY A 58 -15.74 0.21 -1.21
N THR A 59 -16.89 0.69 -0.76
CA THR A 59 -17.55 1.83 -1.36
C THR A 59 -17.60 2.96 -0.35
N LEU A 60 -17.12 4.13 -0.76
CA LEU A 60 -17.21 5.35 0.03
C LEU A 60 -18.39 6.20 -0.47
N TYR A 61 -19.27 6.53 0.45
CA TYR A 61 -20.34 7.49 0.23
C TYR A 61 -19.92 8.81 0.88
N SER A 62 -19.60 9.79 0.05
CA SER A 62 -19.16 11.09 0.54
C SER A 62 -20.35 12.02 0.80
N ASP A 63 -20.33 12.66 1.95
CA ASP A 63 -21.31 13.66 2.35
C ASP A 63 -20.89 15.09 1.97
N SER A 64 -19.99 15.23 1.02
CA SER A 64 -19.41 16.50 0.56
C SER A 64 -18.45 17.19 1.54
N LYS A 65 -18.20 16.60 2.71
CA LYS A 65 -17.19 17.12 3.65
C LYS A 65 -15.77 16.71 3.24
N ILE A 66 -15.63 15.60 2.53
CA ILE A 66 -14.34 15.11 2.06
C ILE A 66 -14.02 15.79 0.75
N LYS A 67 -12.95 16.57 0.72
CA LYS A 67 -12.51 17.29 -0.49
C LYS A 67 -11.36 16.58 -1.20
N ASN A 68 -10.48 15.95 -0.42
CA ASN A 68 -9.32 15.23 -0.95
C ASN A 68 -9.18 13.87 -0.27
N LEU A 69 -8.69 12.91 -1.03
CA LEU A 69 -8.16 11.66 -0.52
C LEU A 69 -6.66 11.67 -0.69
N TYR A 70 -5.97 11.15 0.31
CA TYR A 70 -4.52 10.98 0.29
C TYR A 70 -4.21 9.50 0.23
N ILE A 71 -3.40 9.12 -0.73
CA ILE A 71 -3.19 7.72 -1.09
C ILE A 71 -1.73 7.37 -0.83
N PHE A 72 -1.50 6.48 0.13
CA PHE A 72 -0.19 5.92 0.44
C PHE A 72 -0.09 4.56 -0.23
N ILE A 73 0.88 4.41 -1.12
CA ILE A 73 1.07 3.17 -1.86
C ILE A 73 2.20 2.39 -1.23
N GLY A 74 1.91 1.16 -0.83
CA GLY A 74 2.91 0.27 -0.28
C GLY A 74 3.96 -0.11 -1.31
N ASN A 75 5.22 -0.14 -0.87
CA ASN A 75 6.35 -0.52 -1.68
C ASN A 75 6.88 -1.88 -1.25
N HIS A 76 7.42 -2.62 -2.21
CA HIS A 76 8.17 -3.79 -1.82
C HIS A 76 9.46 -3.46 -1.10
N PRO A 77 9.98 -4.38 -0.26
CA PRO A 77 11.27 -4.17 0.38
C PRO A 77 12.38 -4.13 -0.67
N ASN A 78 13.42 -3.38 -0.35
CA ASN A 78 14.67 -3.44 -1.09
C ASN A 78 15.59 -4.37 -0.29
N GLU A 79 15.63 -5.63 -0.68
CA GLU A 79 16.36 -6.68 0.01
C GLU A 79 15.97 -6.75 1.50
N ARG A 80 16.88 -6.37 2.41
CA ARG A 80 16.67 -6.43 3.86
C ARG A 80 15.89 -5.24 4.41
N THR A 81 15.86 -4.15 3.69
CA THR A 81 15.19 -2.93 4.13
C THR A 81 13.69 -3.07 3.92
N GLY A 82 12.90 -2.71 4.92
CA GLY A 82 11.45 -2.75 4.80
C GLY A 82 10.92 -1.79 3.72
N GLY A 83 9.85 -2.17 3.07
CA GLY A 83 9.19 -1.33 2.09
C GLY A 83 8.44 -0.16 2.74
N TYR A 84 8.44 0.98 2.10
CA TYR A 84 7.70 2.14 2.56
C TYR A 84 6.20 2.00 2.27
N GLY A 85 5.41 2.77 2.97
CA GLY A 85 3.97 2.83 2.79
C GLY A 85 3.29 3.44 4.00
N TRP A 86 2.02 3.18 4.15
CA TRP A 86 1.29 3.44 5.39
C TRP A 86 1.65 2.37 6.40
N GLY A 87 2.67 2.61 7.16
CA GLY A 87 3.36 1.56 7.90
C GLY A 87 4.46 0.95 7.04
N THR A 88 5.68 1.13 7.52
CA THR A 88 6.88 0.59 6.87
C THR A 88 7.07 -0.87 7.26
N GLY A 89 7.39 -1.70 6.30
CA GLY A 89 7.72 -3.10 6.55
C GLY A 89 8.96 -3.26 7.44
N GLY A 90 9.03 -4.34 8.19
CA GLY A 90 10.15 -4.63 9.07
C GLY A 90 11.44 -4.88 8.31
N LYS A 91 12.56 -4.47 8.92
CA LYS A 91 13.90 -4.75 8.40
C LYS A 91 14.30 -6.18 8.76
N SER A 92 14.92 -6.90 7.82
CA SER A 92 15.54 -8.19 8.13
C SER A 92 16.81 -8.00 8.93
N VAL A 93 16.95 -8.78 9.98
CA VAL A 93 18.16 -8.81 10.82
C VAL A 93 18.98 -10.10 10.60
N TYR A 94 18.64 -10.89 9.60
CA TYR A 94 19.32 -12.15 9.36
C TYR A 94 20.78 -11.91 8.98
N PRO A 95 21.75 -12.57 9.64
CA PRO A 95 23.17 -12.28 9.38
C PRO A 95 23.60 -12.72 7.99
N GLU A 96 24.52 -11.95 7.39
CA GLU A 96 25.08 -12.25 6.06
C GLU A 96 25.98 -13.49 6.02
N ILE A 97 26.22 -14.11 7.16
CA ILE A 97 27.16 -15.22 7.33
C ILE A 97 26.70 -16.51 6.67
N SER A 98 25.39 -16.65 6.46
CA SER A 98 24.83 -17.77 5.71
C SER A 98 24.48 -17.30 4.30
N LYS A 99 24.53 -18.20 3.34
CA LYS A 99 24.07 -17.93 1.96
C LYS A 99 22.58 -17.64 1.87
N MET A 100 21.89 -17.66 3.00
CA MET A 100 20.46 -17.35 3.09
C MET A 100 20.27 -15.87 3.35
N MET A 101 19.52 -15.21 2.49
CA MET A 101 19.17 -13.83 2.65
C MET A 101 17.77 -13.72 3.26
N GLY A 102 17.65 -12.92 4.32
CA GLY A 102 16.35 -12.52 4.81
C GLY A 102 15.90 -11.26 4.09
N TYR A 103 14.66 -11.25 3.64
CA TYR A 103 14.05 -10.09 2.99
C TYR A 103 13.21 -9.32 3.99
N GLY A 104 13.20 -8.01 3.88
CA GLY A 104 12.33 -7.15 4.68
C GLY A 104 10.86 -7.35 4.32
N GLY A 105 9.98 -6.89 5.19
CA GLY A 105 8.54 -6.87 4.91
C GLY A 105 8.17 -5.73 3.97
N ALA A 106 7.06 -5.87 3.31
CA ALA A 106 6.52 -4.86 2.40
C ALA A 106 5.69 -3.81 3.14
N GLY A 107 5.53 -2.64 2.56
CA GLY A 107 4.70 -1.57 3.11
C GLY A 107 3.21 -1.76 2.83
N GLY A 108 2.38 -1.16 3.68
CA GLY A 108 0.93 -1.15 3.50
C GLY A 108 0.47 -0.02 2.59
N THR A 109 -0.66 -0.23 1.95
CA THR A 109 -1.36 0.77 1.15
C THR A 109 -2.56 1.29 1.93
N ALA A 110 -2.79 2.59 1.93
CA ALA A 110 -3.91 3.18 2.63
C ALA A 110 -4.50 4.38 1.88
N VAL A 111 -5.78 4.59 2.12
CA VAL A 111 -6.50 5.80 1.70
C VAL A 111 -6.96 6.51 2.96
N VAL A 112 -6.56 7.77 3.10
CA VAL A 112 -6.85 8.58 4.28
C VAL A 112 -7.42 9.93 3.88
N THR A 113 -8.11 10.60 4.80
CA THR A 113 -8.64 11.96 4.57
C THR A 113 -7.73 13.05 5.09
N ASP A 114 -6.75 12.71 5.93
CA ASP A 114 -5.72 13.62 6.43
C ASP A 114 -4.41 12.82 6.61
N PRO A 115 -3.35 13.15 5.86
CA PRO A 115 -2.10 12.39 5.92
C PRO A 115 -1.36 12.50 7.26
N ASN A 116 -1.73 13.44 8.11
CA ASN A 116 -1.13 13.65 9.41
C ASN A 116 -1.97 13.10 10.57
N ASP A 117 -3.08 12.45 10.28
CA ASP A 117 -3.98 11.91 11.30
C ASP A 117 -4.25 10.43 11.05
N ASP A 118 -3.70 9.58 11.90
CA ASP A 118 -3.90 8.13 11.83
C ASP A 118 -5.36 7.70 12.00
N LYS A 119 -6.18 8.55 12.58
CA LYS A 119 -7.61 8.28 12.76
C LYS A 119 -8.44 8.56 11.51
N SER A 120 -7.85 9.18 10.51
CA SER A 120 -8.52 9.53 9.26
C SER A 120 -8.47 8.41 8.22
N VAL A 121 -7.98 7.24 8.57
CA VAL A 121 -7.86 6.11 7.65
C VAL A 121 -9.23 5.58 7.27
N LEU A 122 -9.50 5.57 5.97
CA LEU A 122 -10.72 4.98 5.41
C LEU A 122 -10.52 3.51 5.04
N MET A 123 -9.34 3.16 4.53
CA MET A 123 -9.07 1.83 4.03
C MET A 123 -7.57 1.53 4.10
N VAL A 124 -7.24 0.29 4.45
CA VAL A 124 -5.85 -0.18 4.50
C VAL A 124 -5.78 -1.59 3.92
N ALA A 125 -4.74 -1.84 3.15
CA ALA A 125 -4.32 -3.17 2.74
C ALA A 125 -2.89 -3.40 3.24
N GLY A 126 -2.69 -4.40 4.06
CA GLY A 126 -1.38 -4.72 4.64
C GLY A 126 -0.38 -5.21 3.61
N GLY A 127 0.88 -4.86 3.79
CA GLY A 127 1.96 -5.42 2.99
C GLY A 127 2.29 -6.85 3.39
N ALA A 128 2.97 -7.59 2.52
CA ALA A 128 3.44 -8.93 2.80
C ALA A 128 4.54 -8.93 3.87
N GLY A 129 4.59 -9.96 4.67
CA GLY A 129 5.69 -10.17 5.61
C GLY A 129 7.00 -10.47 4.91
N GLY A 130 8.11 -10.27 5.62
CA GLY A 130 9.42 -10.66 5.12
C GLY A 130 9.57 -12.17 5.04
N GLY A 131 10.47 -12.62 4.21
CA GLY A 131 10.76 -14.03 4.03
C GLY A 131 12.25 -14.31 3.94
N THR A 132 12.59 -15.55 3.69
CA THR A 132 13.96 -15.98 3.44
C THR A 132 14.03 -16.77 2.15
N ASP A 133 15.25 -17.07 1.70
CA ASP A 133 15.45 -17.91 0.52
C ASP A 133 14.87 -19.33 0.67
N LEU A 134 14.63 -19.76 1.89
CA LEU A 134 14.13 -21.11 2.19
C LEU A 134 12.69 -21.14 2.68
N ALA A 135 12.06 -19.99 2.92
CA ALA A 135 10.73 -19.93 3.49
C ALA A 135 9.82 -19.00 2.71
N ILE A 136 8.55 -19.38 2.64
CA ILE A 136 7.51 -18.53 2.08
C ILE A 136 7.22 -17.43 3.11
N ALA A 137 7.11 -16.19 2.64
CA ALA A 137 6.71 -15.06 3.46
C ALA A 137 5.20 -15.10 3.76
N TYR A 138 4.84 -14.66 4.94
CA TYR A 138 3.46 -14.57 5.39
C TYR A 138 2.98 -13.14 5.49
#